data_4c1138a50194181cb8d4e7029bb13b97
#
_entry.id   4c1138a50194181cb8d4e7029bb13b97
#
_cell.length_a   1.000
_cell.length_b   1.000
_cell.length_c   1.000
_cell.angle_alpha   90.00
_cell.angle_beta   90.00
_cell.angle_gamma   90.00
#
_symmetry.space_group_name_H-M   'P 1'
#
loop_
_entity.id
_entity.type
_entity.pdbx_description
1 polymer ?
#
loop_
_entity_poly.entity_id
_entity_poly.type
_entity_poly.pdbx_seq_one_letter_code
_entity_poly.pdbx_strand_id
1 'polypeptide(L)'
;ALSAQEKKRIVMQKKKDRKAKKVRKSAQQTIPYVEMCRDGICKVNSRLYTKSIAFEDINYQLAQNEDKTAIFENWCDFLNYFDSSIFVQLSFINQKASLNEFRKRINIPAQEDAFNDIRSEYSGMLQNQLTKGNNGLIKKKYITFGIEADSLRTAKPKLERIETDILNNFKTLGVKTEPLSGYERLKVLHDVFNMDSNEPVCFSFDM
;
A
#
# COMPACT_ATOMS: atom_id res chain seq x y z
N ALA A 1 45.61 25.08 21.76
CA ALA A 1 46.02 24.18 20.66
C ALA A 1 45.97 22.75 21.20
N LEU A 2 45.24 21.84 20.48
CA LEU A 2 45.12 20.42 20.83
C LEU A 2 46.49 19.73 20.83
N SER A 3 46.78 18.93 21.85
CA SER A 3 48.02 18.19 21.96
C SER A 3 48.20 17.17 20.83
N ALA A 4 49.42 16.78 20.52
CA ALA A 4 49.71 15.80 19.48
C ALA A 4 49.04 14.44 19.75
N GLN A 5 48.83 14.06 21.01
CA GLN A 5 48.09 12.84 21.42
C GLN A 5 46.57 12.95 21.17
N GLU A 6 45.97 14.09 21.41
CA GLU A 6 44.56 14.33 21.14
C GLU A 6 44.25 14.31 19.62
N LYS A 7 45.14 14.91 18.81
CA LYS A 7 45.03 14.85 17.33
C LYS A 7 45.08 13.40 16.82
N LYS A 8 45.99 12.56 17.38
CA LYS A 8 46.08 11.14 17.02
C LYS A 8 44.82 10.37 17.42
N ARG A 9 44.23 10.64 18.61
CA ARG A 9 42.96 10.01 19.06
C ARG A 9 41.80 10.37 18.14
N ILE A 10 41.65 11.63 17.75
CA ILE A 10 40.60 12.11 16.85
C ILE A 10 40.74 11.46 15.45
N VAL A 11 41.96 11.33 14.93
CA VAL A 11 42.22 10.68 13.64
C VAL A 11 41.91 9.18 13.71
N MET A 12 42.26 8.49 14.80
CA MET A 12 41.92 7.08 15.00
C MET A 12 40.41 6.87 15.14
N GLN A 13 39.70 7.75 15.89
CA GLN A 13 38.26 7.71 16.03
C GLN A 13 37.58 7.90 14.66
N LYS A 14 37.95 8.92 13.90
CA LYS A 14 37.47 9.13 12.53
C LYS A 14 37.73 7.97 11.57
N LYS A 15 38.88 7.26 11.74
CA LYS A 15 39.15 6.03 10.97
C LYS A 15 38.26 4.86 11.40
N LYS A 16 37.96 4.69 12.70
CA LYS A 16 37.04 3.68 13.21
C LYS A 16 35.61 3.96 12.73
N ASP A 17 35.16 5.22 12.79
CA ASP A 17 33.82 5.63 12.34
C ASP A 17 33.65 5.47 10.81
N ARG A 18 34.72 5.75 10.03
CA ARG A 18 34.74 5.46 8.60
C ARG A 18 34.75 3.95 8.27
N LYS A 19 35.41 3.11 9.06
CA LYS A 19 35.35 1.64 8.91
C LYS A 19 33.97 1.10 9.31
N ALA A 20 33.35 1.62 10.39
CA ALA A 20 31.97 1.26 10.77
C ALA A 20 30.95 1.64 9.69
N LYS A 21 31.11 2.77 9.00
CA LYS A 21 30.28 3.17 7.85
C LYS A 21 30.45 2.30 6.58
N LYS A 22 31.47 1.48 6.50
CA LYS A 22 31.79 0.67 5.32
C LYS A 22 31.44 -0.82 5.45
N VAL A 23 30.69 -1.21 6.49
CA VAL A 23 30.10 -2.54 6.54
C VAL A 23 29.04 -2.59 5.44
N ARG A 24 29.32 -3.36 4.37
CA ARG A 24 28.36 -3.63 3.31
C ARG A 24 27.15 -4.31 3.97
N LYS A 25 26.02 -3.64 3.96
CA LYS A 25 24.78 -4.23 4.43
C LYS A 25 24.47 -5.45 3.58
N SER A 26 24.12 -6.57 4.19
CA SER A 26 23.58 -7.72 3.45
C SER A 26 22.25 -7.30 2.80
N ALA A 27 21.82 -8.01 1.75
CA ALA A 27 20.51 -7.77 1.12
C ALA A 27 19.38 -7.77 2.18
N GLN A 28 19.47 -8.68 3.14
CA GLN A 28 18.53 -8.80 4.25
C GLN A 28 18.48 -7.54 5.16
N GLN A 29 19.60 -6.85 5.34
CA GLN A 29 19.66 -5.61 6.11
C GLN A 29 19.17 -4.36 5.35
N THR A 30 18.92 -4.48 4.06
CA THR A 30 18.34 -3.43 3.23
C THR A 30 16.82 -3.51 3.14
N ILE A 31 16.23 -4.65 3.52
CA ILE A 31 14.77 -4.83 3.56
C ILE A 31 14.18 -3.91 4.64
N PRO A 32 13.14 -3.11 4.33
CA PRO A 32 12.61 -2.08 5.23
C PRO A 32 11.68 -2.61 6.33
N TYR A 33 11.64 -3.91 6.57
CA TYR A 33 10.84 -4.54 7.64
C TYR A 33 11.54 -5.79 8.18
N VAL A 34 11.12 -6.22 9.37
CA VAL A 34 11.70 -7.39 10.07
C VAL A 34 10.95 -8.67 9.74
N GLU A 35 9.62 -8.61 9.72
CA GLU A 35 8.76 -9.78 9.57
C GLU A 35 7.43 -9.40 8.91
N MET A 36 6.90 -10.28 8.05
CA MET A 36 5.57 -10.18 7.46
C MET A 36 4.76 -11.41 7.85
N CYS A 37 3.65 -11.21 8.57
CA CYS A 37 2.74 -12.29 8.95
C CYS A 37 1.71 -12.57 7.86
N ARG A 38 1.12 -13.78 7.85
CA ARG A 38 0.07 -14.18 6.88
C ARG A 38 -1.16 -13.26 6.92
N ASP A 39 -1.55 -12.83 8.11
CA ASP A 39 -2.72 -11.95 8.36
C ASP A 39 -2.49 -10.47 8.01
N GLY A 40 -1.40 -10.17 7.32
CA GLY A 40 -1.07 -8.83 6.87
C GLY A 40 -0.40 -7.95 7.92
N ILE A 41 -0.16 -8.43 9.13
CA ILE A 41 0.62 -7.68 10.11
C ILE A 41 2.09 -7.70 9.71
N CYS A 42 2.69 -6.52 9.61
CA CYS A 42 4.11 -6.34 9.33
C CYS A 42 4.81 -5.74 10.54
N LYS A 43 5.83 -6.42 11.03
CA LYS A 43 6.77 -5.88 12.01
C LYS A 43 7.83 -5.07 11.27
N VAL A 44 7.75 -3.75 11.38
CA VAL A 44 8.66 -2.83 10.68
C VAL A 44 10.00 -2.73 11.41
N ASN A 45 9.95 -2.62 12.73
CA ASN A 45 11.13 -2.57 13.59
C ASN A 45 10.87 -3.32 14.91
N SER A 46 11.70 -3.10 15.93
CA SER A 46 11.58 -3.78 17.21
C SER A 46 10.22 -3.58 17.91
N ARG A 47 9.53 -2.46 17.68
CA ARG A 47 8.30 -2.07 18.39
C ARG A 47 7.13 -1.72 17.47
N LEU A 48 7.35 -1.32 16.21
CA LEU A 48 6.31 -0.87 15.29
C LEU A 48 5.71 -2.03 14.51
N TYR A 49 4.41 -2.19 14.64
CA TYR A 49 3.58 -3.15 13.89
C TYR A 49 2.56 -2.41 13.04
N THR A 50 2.40 -2.81 11.79
CA THR A 50 1.53 -2.14 10.82
C THR A 50 0.62 -3.12 10.08
N LYS A 51 -0.57 -2.63 9.67
CA LYS A 51 -1.44 -3.27 8.67
C LYS A 51 -1.74 -2.29 7.54
N SER A 52 -2.21 -2.81 6.41
CA SER A 52 -2.55 -2.00 5.25
C SER A 52 -3.89 -2.42 4.67
N ILE A 53 -4.66 -1.45 4.19
CA ILE A 53 -5.95 -1.64 3.53
C ILE A 53 -5.85 -0.95 2.17
N ALA A 54 -6.26 -1.65 1.11
CA ALA A 54 -6.49 -1.04 -0.19
C ALA A 54 -7.88 -0.38 -0.20
N PHE A 55 -8.02 0.77 -0.86
CA PHE A 55 -9.29 1.45 -1.00
C PHE A 55 -9.48 2.04 -2.40
N GLU A 56 -10.74 2.13 -2.83
CA GLU A 56 -11.14 2.68 -4.12
C GLU A 56 -11.42 4.18 -4.05
N ASP A 57 -11.70 4.81 -5.19
CA ASP A 57 -12.08 6.22 -5.25
C ASP A 57 -13.50 6.46 -4.75
N ILE A 58 -13.70 7.64 -4.17
CA ILE A 58 -15.03 8.20 -3.92
C ILE A 58 -15.49 8.90 -5.19
N ASN A 59 -16.74 8.70 -5.57
CA ASN A 59 -17.35 9.33 -6.75
C ASN A 59 -17.74 10.80 -6.48
N TYR A 60 -16.79 11.58 -5.95
CA TYR A 60 -16.99 12.96 -5.52
C TYR A 60 -17.45 13.90 -6.64
N GLN A 61 -16.93 13.69 -7.86
CA GLN A 61 -17.25 14.58 -8.99
C GLN A 61 -18.72 14.49 -9.46
N LEU A 62 -19.32 13.30 -9.33
CA LEU A 62 -20.70 13.04 -9.74
C LEU A 62 -21.71 13.28 -8.62
N ALA A 63 -21.26 13.55 -7.39
CA ALA A 63 -22.11 13.81 -6.24
C ALA A 63 -22.77 15.19 -6.33
N GLN A 64 -23.97 15.32 -5.80
CA GLN A 64 -24.64 16.62 -5.62
C GLN A 64 -23.91 17.47 -4.56
N ASN A 65 -24.17 18.78 -4.52
CA ASN A 65 -23.42 19.67 -3.63
C ASN A 65 -23.60 19.34 -2.14
N GLU A 66 -24.78 18.91 -1.74
CA GLU A 66 -25.07 18.47 -0.36
C GLU A 66 -24.28 17.20 -0.02
N ASP A 67 -24.25 16.22 -0.93
CA ASP A 67 -23.48 15.00 -0.78
C ASP A 67 -21.97 15.28 -0.74
N LYS A 68 -21.48 16.25 -1.50
CA LYS A 68 -20.07 16.66 -1.47
C LYS A 68 -19.66 17.20 -0.11
N THR A 69 -20.53 17.99 0.52
CA THR A 69 -20.27 18.51 1.86
C THR A 69 -20.25 17.36 2.87
N ALA A 70 -21.21 16.46 2.82
CA ALA A 70 -21.26 15.28 3.70
C ALA A 70 -20.05 14.35 3.52
N ILE A 71 -19.60 14.12 2.28
CA ILE A 71 -18.39 13.34 1.99
C ILE A 71 -17.15 14.02 2.60
N PHE A 72 -17.06 15.35 2.48
CA PHE A 72 -15.92 16.10 3.03
C PHE A 72 -15.91 16.06 4.57
N GLU A 73 -17.05 16.27 5.21
CA GLU A 73 -17.20 16.20 6.67
C GLU A 73 -16.83 14.81 7.19
N ASN A 74 -17.38 13.75 6.60
CA ASN A 74 -17.06 12.36 6.96
C ASN A 74 -15.56 12.05 6.74
N TRP A 75 -14.93 12.62 5.72
CA TRP A 75 -13.50 12.47 5.50
C TRP A 75 -12.67 13.19 6.57
N CYS A 76 -13.09 14.37 6.98
CA CYS A 76 -12.46 15.10 8.10
C CYS A 76 -12.58 14.31 9.41
N ASP A 77 -13.78 13.77 9.72
CA ASP A 77 -14.01 12.95 10.90
C ASP A 77 -13.17 11.69 10.89
N PHE A 78 -13.04 11.04 9.72
CA PHE A 78 -12.15 9.90 9.54
C PHE A 78 -10.69 10.24 9.83
N LEU A 79 -10.19 11.38 9.36
CA LEU A 79 -8.82 11.80 9.63
C LEU A 79 -8.61 12.18 11.11
N ASN A 80 -9.61 12.76 11.75
CA ASN A 80 -9.59 13.11 13.17
C ASN A 80 -9.67 11.90 14.10
N TYR A 81 -10.05 10.71 13.60
CA TYR A 81 -10.02 9.46 14.35
C TYR A 81 -8.61 9.08 14.81
N PHE A 82 -7.59 9.42 14.02
CA PHE A 82 -6.22 9.04 14.31
C PHE A 82 -5.57 9.97 15.33
N ASP A 83 -5.29 9.45 16.50
CA ASP A 83 -4.54 10.15 17.54
C ASP A 83 -3.02 9.97 17.36
N SER A 84 -2.23 10.62 18.23
CA SER A 84 -0.76 10.57 18.18
C SER A 84 -0.16 9.19 18.45
N SER A 85 -0.94 8.21 18.92
CA SER A 85 -0.49 6.83 19.17
C SER A 85 -0.56 5.94 17.94
N ILE A 86 -1.26 6.37 16.89
CA ILE A 86 -1.48 5.62 15.65
C ILE A 86 -0.66 6.25 14.52
N PHE A 87 0.27 5.49 13.96
CA PHE A 87 0.97 5.88 12.73
C PHE A 87 0.05 5.67 11.54
N VAL A 88 -0.08 6.67 10.68
CA VAL A 88 -0.90 6.58 9.46
C VAL A 88 -0.11 7.06 8.26
N GLN A 89 -0.22 6.31 7.17
CA GLN A 89 0.38 6.64 5.89
C GLN A 89 -0.64 6.37 4.76
N LEU A 90 -0.93 7.39 3.97
CA LEU A 90 -1.63 7.24 2.70
C LEU A 90 -0.62 7.07 1.57
N SER A 91 -0.78 6.01 0.77
CA SER A 91 0.10 5.70 -0.35
C SER A 91 -0.69 5.66 -1.65
N PHE A 92 -0.19 6.36 -2.66
CA PHE A 92 -0.75 6.39 -4.01
C PHE A 92 0.31 5.85 -4.96
N ILE A 93 0.02 4.70 -5.58
CA ILE A 93 0.99 3.98 -6.42
C ILE A 93 0.41 3.85 -7.82
N ASN A 94 1.12 4.35 -8.82
CA ASN A 94 0.79 4.12 -10.21
C ASN A 94 1.45 2.80 -10.65
N GLN A 95 0.65 1.85 -11.09
CA GLN A 95 1.11 0.56 -11.60
C GLN A 95 0.69 0.40 -13.06
N LYS A 96 1.49 -0.33 -13.84
CA LYS A 96 1.06 -0.75 -15.18
C LYS A 96 -0.20 -1.62 -15.05
N ALA A 97 -1.25 -1.26 -15.78
CA ALA A 97 -2.45 -2.08 -15.84
C ALA A 97 -2.10 -3.44 -16.45
N SER A 98 -2.45 -4.52 -15.80
CA SER A 98 -2.47 -5.81 -16.44
C SER A 98 -3.60 -5.78 -17.49
N LEU A 99 -3.23 -5.71 -18.77
CA LEU A 99 -4.18 -5.72 -19.88
C LEU A 99 -5.16 -6.90 -19.77
N ASN A 100 -4.72 -8.02 -19.22
CA ASN A 100 -5.54 -9.21 -19.04
C ASN A 100 -6.57 -9.05 -17.90
N GLU A 101 -6.20 -8.48 -16.76
CA GLU A 101 -7.15 -8.19 -15.67
C GLU A 101 -8.14 -7.12 -16.09
N PHE A 102 -7.66 -6.16 -16.85
CA PHE A 102 -8.49 -5.08 -17.35
C PHE A 102 -9.50 -5.57 -18.39
N ARG A 103 -9.07 -6.40 -19.37
CA ARG A 103 -9.96 -7.04 -20.34
C ARG A 103 -11.06 -7.87 -19.67
N LYS A 104 -10.74 -8.58 -18.59
CA LYS A 104 -11.72 -9.35 -17.82
C LYS A 104 -12.80 -8.47 -17.16
N ARG A 105 -12.45 -7.24 -16.74
CA ARG A 105 -13.40 -6.31 -16.09
C ARG A 105 -14.29 -5.56 -17.08
N ILE A 106 -13.82 -5.34 -18.31
CA ILE A 106 -14.54 -4.59 -19.34
C ILE A 106 -15.34 -5.51 -20.26
N ASN A 107 -14.96 -6.79 -20.35
CA ASN A 107 -15.68 -7.73 -21.18
C ASN A 107 -17.09 -7.97 -20.60
N ILE A 108 -18.09 -7.43 -21.26
CA ILE A 108 -19.50 -7.67 -20.91
C ILE A 108 -19.83 -9.08 -21.41
N PRO A 109 -20.21 -10.03 -20.53
CA PRO A 109 -20.51 -11.39 -20.97
C PRO A 109 -21.73 -11.41 -21.89
N ALA A 110 -21.68 -12.30 -22.88
CA ALA A 110 -22.82 -12.56 -23.74
C ALA A 110 -24.02 -13.06 -22.93
N GLN A 111 -25.22 -12.64 -23.32
CA GLN A 111 -26.50 -13.07 -22.73
C GLN A 111 -27.37 -13.69 -23.79
N GLU A 112 -28.40 -14.43 -23.39
CA GLU A 112 -29.38 -15.05 -24.30
C GLU A 112 -30.40 -14.01 -24.84
N ASP A 113 -29.87 -12.93 -25.48
CA ASP A 113 -30.68 -11.88 -26.11
C ASP A 113 -30.07 -11.42 -27.44
N ALA A 114 -30.77 -10.54 -28.16
CA ALA A 114 -30.36 -10.03 -29.47
C ALA A 114 -29.28 -8.92 -29.40
N PHE A 115 -28.73 -8.56 -28.19
CA PHE A 115 -27.86 -7.41 -28.03
C PHE A 115 -26.36 -7.76 -27.87
N ASN A 116 -25.95 -8.96 -28.22
CA ASN A 116 -24.57 -9.40 -28.06
C ASN A 116 -23.59 -8.64 -28.97
N ASP A 117 -24.03 -8.23 -30.16
CA ASP A 117 -23.21 -7.41 -31.06
C ASP A 117 -22.91 -6.03 -30.44
N ILE A 118 -23.93 -5.41 -29.83
CA ILE A 118 -23.78 -4.10 -29.13
C ILE A 118 -22.84 -4.24 -27.93
N ARG A 119 -22.93 -5.32 -27.14
CA ARG A 119 -22.03 -5.58 -26.01
C ARG A 119 -20.58 -5.75 -26.48
N SER A 120 -20.38 -6.46 -27.59
CA SER A 120 -19.06 -6.66 -28.20
C SER A 120 -18.47 -5.35 -28.70
N GLU A 121 -19.25 -4.54 -29.41
CA GLU A 121 -18.83 -3.23 -29.92
C GLU A 121 -18.50 -2.26 -28.78
N TYR A 122 -19.34 -2.18 -27.75
CA TYR A 122 -19.10 -1.35 -26.57
C TYR A 122 -17.85 -1.78 -25.80
N SER A 123 -17.66 -3.09 -25.59
CA SER A 123 -16.44 -3.63 -24.98
C SER A 123 -15.20 -3.29 -25.81
N GLY A 124 -15.28 -3.38 -27.14
CA GLY A 124 -14.21 -2.99 -28.07
C GLY A 124 -13.89 -1.49 -28.00
N MET A 125 -14.92 -0.64 -27.94
CA MET A 125 -14.77 0.80 -27.80
C MET A 125 -14.05 1.17 -26.48
N LEU A 126 -14.47 0.57 -25.37
CA LEU A 126 -13.83 0.77 -24.07
C LEU A 126 -12.36 0.32 -24.06
N GLN A 127 -12.05 -0.83 -24.68
CA GLN A 127 -10.67 -1.32 -24.82
C GLN A 127 -9.81 -0.35 -25.66
N ASN A 128 -10.36 0.22 -26.73
CA ASN A 128 -9.65 1.17 -27.58
C ASN A 128 -9.43 2.52 -26.89
N GLN A 129 -10.38 3.00 -26.09
CA GLN A 129 -10.20 4.25 -25.32
C GLN A 129 -9.09 4.12 -24.28
N LEU A 130 -8.95 2.97 -23.66
CA LEU A 130 -7.91 2.74 -22.66
C LEU A 130 -6.51 2.65 -23.25
N THR A 131 -6.37 2.03 -24.42
CA THR A 131 -5.09 2.00 -25.14
C THR A 131 -4.65 3.40 -25.57
N LYS A 132 -5.59 4.32 -25.79
CA LYS A 132 -5.31 5.70 -26.21
C LYS A 132 -5.15 6.70 -25.07
N GLY A 133 -5.75 6.46 -23.90
CA GLY A 133 -5.97 7.50 -22.90
C GLY A 133 -4.97 7.61 -21.74
N ASN A 134 -4.44 6.52 -21.21
CA ASN A 134 -3.74 6.58 -19.91
C ASN A 134 -2.41 5.82 -19.82
N ASN A 135 -1.68 5.63 -20.91
CA ASN A 135 -0.42 4.86 -20.90
C ASN A 135 -0.50 3.50 -20.15
N GLY A 136 -1.71 2.98 -19.95
CA GLY A 136 -1.93 1.72 -19.23
C GLY A 136 -1.60 1.77 -17.74
N LEU A 137 -1.63 2.94 -17.08
CA LEU A 137 -1.37 3.07 -15.65
C LEU A 137 -2.68 3.07 -14.85
N ILE A 138 -2.70 2.29 -13.78
CA ILE A 138 -3.76 2.28 -12.76
C ILE A 138 -3.21 2.86 -11.47
N LYS A 139 -3.93 3.80 -10.86
CA LYS A 139 -3.62 4.33 -9.55
C LYS A 139 -4.23 3.43 -8.48
N LYS A 140 -3.37 2.78 -7.69
CA LYS A 140 -3.78 2.05 -6.49
C LYS A 140 -3.55 2.89 -5.24
N LYS A 141 -4.45 2.76 -4.28
CA LYS A 141 -4.47 3.55 -3.05
C LYS A 141 -4.47 2.64 -1.85
N TYR A 142 -3.61 2.96 -0.91
CA TYR A 142 -3.47 2.21 0.32
C TYR A 142 -3.43 3.13 1.52
N ILE A 143 -4.10 2.73 2.58
CA ILE A 143 -3.89 3.27 3.91
C ILE A 143 -3.14 2.24 4.74
N THR A 144 -1.97 2.63 5.25
CA THR A 144 -1.19 1.84 6.19
C THR A 144 -1.27 2.51 7.54
N PHE A 145 -1.64 1.74 8.55
CA PHE A 145 -1.70 2.20 9.92
C PHE A 145 -0.86 1.31 10.81
N GLY A 146 -0.38 1.84 11.92
CA GLY A 146 0.52 1.13 12.81
C GLY A 146 0.51 1.66 14.23
N ILE A 147 0.94 0.80 15.13
CA ILE A 147 1.08 1.11 16.55
C ILE A 147 2.40 0.57 17.11
N GLU A 148 2.87 1.19 18.15
CA GLU A 148 3.97 0.62 18.94
C GLU A 148 3.44 -0.40 19.95
N ALA A 149 4.10 -1.55 20.02
CA ALA A 149 3.83 -2.60 20.97
C ALA A 149 5.10 -3.42 21.27
N ASP A 150 5.15 -4.04 22.44
CA ASP A 150 6.30 -4.85 22.85
C ASP A 150 6.30 -6.24 22.21
N SER A 151 5.14 -6.72 21.76
CA SER A 151 4.99 -8.03 21.12
C SER A 151 3.87 -8.07 20.09
N LEU A 152 3.92 -9.02 19.17
CA LEU A 152 2.85 -9.30 18.21
C LEU A 152 1.53 -9.65 18.92
N ARG A 153 1.60 -10.38 20.04
CA ARG A 153 0.41 -10.77 20.83
C ARG A 153 -0.37 -9.55 21.36
N THR A 154 0.34 -8.50 21.73
CA THR A 154 -0.28 -7.25 22.21
C THR A 154 -0.66 -6.32 21.08
N ALA A 155 0.06 -6.35 19.94
CA ALA A 155 -0.22 -5.54 18.78
C ALA A 155 -1.48 -5.99 18.02
N LYS A 156 -1.64 -7.29 17.80
CA LYS A 156 -2.67 -7.88 16.96
C LYS A 156 -4.09 -7.41 17.29
N PRO A 157 -4.61 -7.56 18.54
CA PRO A 157 -5.98 -7.17 18.85
C PRO A 157 -6.22 -5.66 18.69
N LYS A 158 -5.19 -4.84 18.95
CA LYS A 158 -5.30 -3.39 18.75
C LYS A 158 -5.36 -3.03 17.27
N LEU A 159 -4.52 -3.66 16.43
CA LEU A 159 -4.53 -3.44 14.99
C LEU A 159 -5.85 -3.93 14.35
N GLU A 160 -6.39 -5.06 14.79
CA GLU A 160 -7.68 -5.58 14.30
C GLU A 160 -8.84 -4.64 14.66
N ARG A 161 -8.81 -4.01 15.84
CA ARG A 161 -9.79 -3.00 16.22
C ARG A 161 -9.69 -1.77 15.31
N ILE A 162 -8.48 -1.21 15.15
CA ILE A 162 -8.27 -0.04 14.28
C ILE A 162 -8.66 -0.36 12.85
N GLU A 163 -8.36 -1.56 12.35
CA GLU A 163 -8.78 -2.04 11.03
C GLU A 163 -10.30 -1.98 10.88
N THR A 164 -11.02 -2.54 11.86
CA THR A 164 -12.50 -2.54 11.87
C THR A 164 -13.05 -1.12 11.86
N ASP A 165 -12.49 -0.22 12.65
CA ASP A 165 -12.91 1.17 12.72
C ASP A 165 -12.67 1.89 11.38
N ILE A 166 -11.51 1.67 10.74
CA ILE A 166 -11.19 2.21 9.41
C ILE A 166 -12.16 1.68 8.36
N LEU A 167 -12.43 0.37 8.34
CA LEU A 167 -13.37 -0.25 7.40
C LEU A 167 -14.78 0.32 7.54
N ASN A 168 -15.25 0.53 8.77
CA ASN A 168 -16.55 1.13 9.04
C ASN A 168 -16.63 2.59 8.55
N ASN A 169 -15.59 3.39 8.79
CA ASN A 169 -15.52 4.77 8.29
C ASN A 169 -15.55 4.82 6.75
N PHE A 170 -14.76 3.99 6.08
CA PHE A 170 -14.80 3.90 4.62
C PHE A 170 -16.15 3.40 4.08
N LYS A 171 -16.81 2.49 4.79
CA LYS A 171 -18.17 2.04 4.45
C LYS A 171 -19.18 3.18 4.53
N THR A 172 -19.08 4.04 5.54
CA THR A 172 -19.91 5.25 5.67
C THR A 172 -19.68 6.22 4.50
N LEU A 173 -18.44 6.33 4.02
CA LEU A 173 -18.07 7.11 2.84
C LEU A 173 -18.49 6.45 1.51
N GLY A 174 -19.04 5.24 1.53
CA GLY A 174 -19.40 4.48 0.33
C GLY A 174 -18.20 3.96 -0.47
N VAL A 175 -17.03 3.88 0.14
CA VAL A 175 -15.77 3.45 -0.49
C VAL A 175 -15.56 1.97 -0.28
N LYS A 176 -15.25 1.26 -1.35
CA LYS A 176 -14.83 -0.15 -1.26
C LYS A 176 -13.43 -0.25 -0.71
N THR A 177 -13.24 -1.18 0.22
CA THR A 177 -11.98 -1.43 0.91
C THR A 177 -11.67 -2.90 0.95
N GLU A 178 -10.37 -3.23 0.92
CA GLU A 178 -9.86 -4.60 0.99
C GLU A 178 -8.65 -4.64 1.94
N PRO A 179 -8.76 -5.29 3.11
CA PRO A 179 -7.61 -5.51 3.98
C PRO A 179 -6.58 -6.39 3.27
N LEU A 180 -5.31 -5.98 3.28
CA LEU A 180 -4.26 -6.73 2.61
C LEU A 180 -3.71 -7.83 3.51
N SER A 181 -3.68 -9.06 2.99
CA SER A 181 -2.92 -10.17 3.55
C SER A 181 -1.41 -9.94 3.45
N GLY A 182 -0.62 -10.76 4.12
CA GLY A 182 0.84 -10.69 4.02
C GLY A 182 1.35 -10.92 2.60
N TYR A 183 0.73 -11.83 1.85
CA TYR A 183 1.06 -12.06 0.44
C TYR A 183 0.80 -10.84 -0.43
N GLU A 184 -0.37 -10.22 -0.28
CA GLU A 184 -0.75 -9.03 -1.06
C GLU A 184 0.16 -7.84 -0.74
N ARG A 185 0.55 -7.65 0.52
CA ARG A 185 1.53 -6.63 0.90
C ARG A 185 2.90 -6.88 0.28
N LEU A 186 3.37 -8.13 0.25
CA LEU A 186 4.61 -8.51 -0.43
C LEU A 186 4.52 -8.28 -1.93
N LYS A 187 3.36 -8.58 -2.55
CA LYS A 187 3.11 -8.29 -3.96
C LYS A 187 3.18 -6.79 -4.25
N VAL A 188 2.57 -5.94 -3.41
CA VAL A 188 2.67 -4.49 -3.57
C VAL A 188 4.12 -4.01 -3.50
N LEU A 189 4.91 -4.52 -2.55
CA LEU A 189 6.35 -4.19 -2.45
C LEU A 189 7.12 -4.67 -3.69
N HIS A 190 6.87 -5.90 -4.14
CA HIS A 190 7.49 -6.44 -5.35
C HIS A 190 7.20 -5.55 -6.56
N ASP A 191 5.94 -5.17 -6.77
CA ASP A 191 5.51 -4.36 -7.91
C ASP A 191 6.14 -2.95 -7.87
N VAL A 192 6.37 -2.39 -6.68
CA VAL A 192 7.05 -1.09 -6.50
C VAL A 192 8.54 -1.18 -6.81
N PHE A 193 9.21 -2.25 -6.37
CA PHE A 193 10.65 -2.42 -6.59
C PHE A 193 10.99 -2.96 -7.98
N ASN A 194 10.05 -3.60 -8.67
CA ASN A 194 10.23 -4.23 -9.97
C ASN A 194 9.22 -3.69 -11.00
N MET A 195 9.12 -2.37 -11.14
CA MET A 195 8.11 -1.71 -12.01
C MET A 195 8.16 -2.14 -13.47
N ASP A 196 9.32 -2.53 -13.97
CA ASP A 196 9.53 -2.95 -15.36
C ASP A 196 9.56 -4.47 -15.55
N SER A 197 9.50 -5.25 -14.48
CA SER A 197 9.49 -6.71 -14.54
C SER A 197 8.07 -7.22 -14.69
N ASN A 198 7.87 -8.18 -15.59
CA ASN A 198 6.64 -8.97 -15.70
C ASN A 198 6.75 -10.30 -14.93
N GLU A 199 7.78 -10.46 -14.11
CA GLU A 199 7.98 -11.69 -13.35
C GLU A 199 6.91 -11.86 -12.28
N PRO A 200 6.31 -13.04 -12.16
CA PRO A 200 5.34 -13.32 -11.11
C PRO A 200 5.99 -13.34 -9.73
N VAL A 201 5.27 -12.89 -8.73
CA VAL A 201 5.70 -13.02 -7.33
C VAL A 201 5.66 -14.50 -6.95
N CYS A 202 6.83 -15.13 -6.86
CA CYS A 202 6.97 -16.51 -6.40
C CYS A 202 7.28 -16.52 -4.89
N PHE A 203 6.26 -16.43 -4.05
CA PHE A 203 6.41 -16.49 -2.60
C PHE A 203 5.29 -17.35 -1.99
N SER A 204 5.62 -18.20 -1.03
CA SER A 204 4.67 -18.96 -0.22
C SER A 204 5.07 -18.91 1.26
N PHE A 205 4.08 -18.81 2.14
CA PHE A 205 4.27 -18.93 3.58
C PHE A 205 4.41 -20.40 4.04
N ASP A 206 4.23 -21.35 3.13
CA ASP A 206 4.16 -22.81 3.44
C ASP A 206 5.47 -23.55 3.14
N MET A 207 6.61 -22.85 3.15
CA MET A 207 7.94 -23.46 3.06
C MET A 207 8.53 -23.71 4.44
#